data_3be4c059303d3de94ec4654905c8b3ce
#
_entry.id   3be4c059303d3de94ec4654905c8b3ce
#
_cell.length_a   1.000
_cell.length_b   1.000
_cell.length_c   1.000
_cell.angle_alpha   90.00
_cell.angle_beta   90.00
_cell.angle_gamma   90.00
#
_symmetry.space_group_name_H-M   'P 1'
#
loop_
_entity.id
_entity.type
_entity.pdbx_description
1 polymer ?
#
loop_
_entity_poly.entity_id
_entity_poly.type
_entity_poly.pdbx_seq_one_letter_code
_entity_poly.pdbx_strand_id
1 'polypeptide(L)'
;LGLVIMLFSSSFAQVYYNEISKMQNISSIKKIHTYWLKRLLVISVLGILILWTIPNDWVTFILGYEWKNLMEIIKIISPWMAMMFIASSLSFVFIRLEKQKEIFFFDIFHLVLILISLLSSHFLVNDKWITLYFVTATQFLFYVLSVVIGYFFLNRTIKKTNLG
;
A
#
# COMPACT_ATOMS: atom_id res chain seq x y z
N LEU A 1 13.84 -2.01 -5.00
CA LEU A 1 12.43 -1.87 -5.47
C LEU A 1 11.63 -0.98 -4.53
N GLY A 2 11.66 -1.19 -3.21
CA GLY A 2 10.89 -0.39 -2.23
C GLY A 2 11.15 1.11 -2.32
N LEU A 3 12.41 1.55 -2.44
CA LEU A 3 12.77 2.97 -2.58
C LEU A 3 12.16 3.62 -3.83
N VAL A 4 12.15 2.91 -4.95
CA VAL A 4 11.55 3.41 -6.20
C VAL A 4 10.05 3.62 -6.01
N ILE A 5 9.36 2.65 -5.42
CA ILE A 5 7.92 2.76 -5.13
C ILE A 5 7.63 3.91 -4.17
N MET A 6 8.47 4.11 -3.14
CA MET A 6 8.33 5.22 -2.20
C MET A 6 8.49 6.58 -2.88
N LEU A 7 9.45 6.74 -3.80
CA LEU A 7 9.64 7.98 -4.55
C LEU A 7 8.41 8.29 -5.43
N PHE A 8 7.90 7.29 -6.15
CA PHE A 8 6.69 7.48 -6.95
C PHE A 8 5.48 7.77 -6.08
N SER A 9 5.26 7.01 -5.01
CA SER A 9 4.10 7.24 -4.13
C SER A 9 4.14 8.61 -3.47
N SER A 10 5.32 9.12 -3.08
CA SER A 10 5.45 10.46 -2.50
C SER A 10 5.09 11.56 -3.49
N SER A 11 5.45 11.41 -4.77
CA SER A 11 5.08 12.36 -5.82
C SER A 11 3.56 12.40 -6.04
N PHE A 12 2.93 11.22 -6.12
CA PHE A 12 1.47 11.14 -6.21
C PHE A 12 0.78 11.69 -4.96
N ALA A 13 1.33 11.40 -3.77
CA ALA A 13 0.80 11.90 -2.51
C ALA A 13 0.82 13.42 -2.42
N GLN A 14 1.88 14.07 -2.91
CA GLN A 14 1.97 15.54 -2.95
C GLN A 14 0.93 16.15 -3.88
N VAL A 15 0.73 15.60 -5.08
CA VAL A 15 -0.30 16.09 -6.01
C VAL A 15 -1.69 15.89 -5.40
N TYR A 16 -1.96 14.72 -4.86
CA TYR A 16 -3.21 14.42 -4.16
C TYR A 16 -3.46 15.39 -2.99
N TYR A 17 -2.44 15.63 -2.15
CA TYR A 17 -2.55 16.58 -1.03
C TYR A 17 -2.87 17.99 -1.50
N ASN A 18 -2.19 18.48 -2.56
CA ASN A 18 -2.46 19.80 -3.12
C ASN A 18 -3.89 19.96 -3.62
N GLU A 19 -4.51 18.89 -4.13
CA GLU A 19 -5.91 18.91 -4.53
C GLU A 19 -6.86 18.95 -3.32
N ILE A 20 -6.67 18.06 -2.33
CA ILE A 20 -7.59 17.97 -1.18
C ILE A 20 -7.44 19.12 -0.19
N SER A 21 -6.26 19.74 -0.09
CA SER A 21 -6.02 20.87 0.83
C SER A 21 -6.80 22.12 0.45
N LYS A 22 -7.09 22.30 -0.83
CA LYS A 22 -7.89 23.44 -1.36
C LYS A 22 -9.40 23.24 -1.16
N MET A 23 -9.84 22.05 -0.81
CA MET A 23 -11.26 21.72 -0.64
C MET A 23 -11.74 22.03 0.77
N GLN A 24 -12.80 22.84 0.89
CA GLN A 24 -13.45 23.10 2.17
C GLN A 24 -14.50 22.01 2.51
N ASN A 25 -15.17 21.48 1.48
CA ASN A 25 -16.25 20.51 1.67
C ASN A 25 -15.69 19.06 1.65
N ILE A 26 -15.96 18.32 2.72
CA ILE A 26 -15.52 16.93 2.90
C ILE A 26 -16.11 16.00 1.84
N SER A 27 -17.32 16.26 1.35
CA SER A 27 -17.93 15.49 0.26
C SER A 27 -17.11 15.61 -1.03
N SER A 28 -16.53 16.78 -1.31
CA SER A 28 -15.63 17.01 -2.44
C SER A 28 -14.31 16.26 -2.24
N ILE A 29 -13.76 16.26 -1.03
CA ILE A 29 -12.55 15.48 -0.68
C ILE A 29 -12.79 13.99 -0.95
N LYS A 30 -13.96 13.44 -0.55
CA LYS A 30 -14.30 12.04 -0.81
C LYS A 30 -14.38 11.72 -2.30
N LYS A 31 -14.94 12.61 -3.13
CA LYS A 31 -15.00 12.43 -4.59
C LYS A 31 -13.59 12.36 -5.19
N ILE A 32 -12.70 13.28 -4.81
CA ILE A 32 -11.31 13.30 -5.25
C ILE A 32 -10.56 12.07 -4.75
N HIS A 33 -10.73 11.67 -3.50
CA HIS A 33 -10.13 10.47 -2.94
C HIS A 33 -10.53 9.21 -3.71
N THR A 34 -11.82 9.06 -4.04
CA THR A 34 -12.33 7.94 -4.86
C THR A 34 -11.76 7.97 -6.28
N TYR A 35 -11.63 9.14 -6.88
CA TYR A 35 -11.04 9.31 -8.20
C TYR A 35 -9.57 8.88 -8.22
N TRP A 36 -8.77 9.36 -7.26
CA TRP A 36 -7.37 8.97 -7.13
C TRP A 36 -7.21 7.48 -6.85
N LEU A 37 -8.02 6.91 -5.95
CA LEU A 37 -8.00 5.47 -5.67
C LEU A 37 -8.21 4.64 -6.93
N LYS A 38 -9.21 4.97 -7.74
CA LYS A 38 -9.47 4.25 -9.01
C LYS A 38 -8.28 4.32 -9.97
N ARG A 39 -7.67 5.51 -10.12
CA ARG A 39 -6.50 5.70 -10.98
C ARG A 39 -5.28 4.92 -10.50
N LEU A 40 -4.98 5.00 -9.21
CA LEU A 40 -3.87 4.28 -8.60
C LEU A 40 -4.07 2.75 -8.69
N LEU A 41 -5.31 2.26 -8.54
CA LEU A 41 -5.64 0.85 -8.76
C LEU A 41 -5.35 0.41 -10.20
N VAL A 42 -5.78 1.20 -11.19
CA VAL A 42 -5.49 0.89 -12.60
C VAL A 42 -3.99 0.87 -12.86
N ILE A 43 -3.25 1.88 -12.41
CA ILE A 43 -1.79 1.95 -12.56
C ILE A 43 -1.12 0.73 -11.89
N SER A 44 -1.55 0.37 -10.69
CA SER A 44 -1.00 -0.75 -9.93
C SER A 44 -1.26 -2.10 -10.61
N VAL A 45 -2.48 -2.31 -11.11
CA VAL A 45 -2.84 -3.54 -11.83
C VAL A 45 -2.03 -3.65 -13.13
N LEU A 46 -1.93 -2.57 -13.90
CA LEU A 46 -1.12 -2.55 -15.12
C LEU A 46 0.36 -2.82 -14.80
N GLY A 47 0.88 -2.22 -13.73
CA GLY A 47 2.26 -2.45 -13.27
C GLY A 47 2.50 -3.92 -12.90
N ILE A 48 1.57 -4.57 -12.17
CA ILE A 48 1.66 -6.00 -11.84
C ILE A 48 1.62 -6.85 -13.12
N LEU A 49 0.68 -6.58 -14.03
CA LEU A 49 0.56 -7.32 -15.28
C LEU A 49 1.84 -7.25 -16.11
N ILE A 50 2.40 -6.04 -16.29
CA ILE A 50 3.67 -5.86 -17.00
C ILE A 50 4.80 -6.65 -16.31
N LEU A 51 4.90 -6.54 -14.99
CA LEU A 51 5.93 -7.20 -14.20
C LEU A 51 5.83 -8.74 -14.30
N TRP A 52 4.61 -9.29 -14.36
CA TRP A 52 4.38 -10.73 -14.47
C TRP A 52 4.67 -11.28 -15.88
N THR A 53 4.67 -10.45 -16.92
CA THR A 53 5.07 -10.86 -18.27
C THR A 53 6.58 -10.96 -18.45
N ILE A 54 7.39 -10.40 -17.52
CA ILE A 54 8.85 -10.46 -17.61
C ILE A 54 9.32 -11.91 -17.35
N PRO A 55 10.05 -12.52 -18.30
CA PRO A 55 10.61 -13.88 -18.12
C PRO A 55 11.66 -13.91 -17.01
N ASN A 56 11.69 -15.00 -16.24
CA ASN A 56 12.68 -15.17 -15.17
C ASN A 56 14.12 -15.13 -15.71
N ASP A 57 14.34 -15.64 -16.93
CA ASP A 57 15.66 -15.72 -17.56
C ASP A 57 16.28 -14.37 -17.86
N TRP A 58 15.47 -13.31 -18.07
CA TRP A 58 15.98 -11.97 -18.29
C TRP A 58 16.75 -11.43 -17.09
N VAL A 59 16.22 -11.70 -15.90
CA VAL A 59 16.86 -11.28 -14.65
C VAL A 59 18.18 -12.04 -14.46
N THR A 60 18.18 -13.35 -14.73
CA THR A 60 19.37 -14.20 -14.66
C THR A 60 20.41 -13.76 -15.70
N PHE A 61 19.99 -13.38 -16.91
CA PHE A 61 20.89 -12.89 -17.96
C PHE A 61 21.57 -11.56 -17.58
N ILE A 62 20.82 -10.62 -16.95
CA ILE A 62 21.36 -9.29 -16.62
C ILE A 62 22.19 -9.31 -15.33
N LEU A 63 21.72 -10.03 -14.28
CA LEU A 63 22.28 -9.98 -12.94
C LEU A 63 23.15 -11.19 -12.59
N GLY A 64 23.11 -12.26 -13.40
CA GLY A 64 23.83 -13.51 -13.17
C GLY A 64 22.98 -14.59 -12.51
N TYR A 65 23.48 -15.82 -12.54
CA TYR A 65 22.76 -17.03 -12.10
C TYR A 65 22.37 -17.03 -10.61
N GLU A 66 23.10 -16.34 -9.78
CA GLU A 66 22.77 -16.21 -8.34
C GLU A 66 21.40 -15.56 -8.09
N TRP A 67 20.90 -14.79 -9.05
CA TRP A 67 19.63 -14.06 -9.00
C TRP A 67 18.45 -14.80 -9.64
N LYS A 68 18.61 -16.10 -9.98
CA LYS A 68 17.57 -16.89 -10.67
C LYS A 68 16.18 -16.88 -10.00
N ASN A 69 16.13 -16.76 -8.68
CA ASN A 69 14.88 -16.74 -7.91
C ASN A 69 14.32 -15.32 -7.69
N LEU A 70 15.05 -14.29 -8.11
CA LEU A 70 14.66 -12.90 -7.81
C LEU A 70 13.31 -12.55 -8.43
N MET A 71 13.04 -12.98 -9.65
CA MET A 71 11.78 -12.66 -10.34
C MET A 71 10.59 -13.35 -9.69
N GLU A 72 10.75 -14.56 -9.18
CA GLU A 72 9.74 -15.26 -8.44
C GLU A 72 9.39 -14.52 -7.13
N ILE A 73 10.42 -14.09 -6.38
CA ILE A 73 10.24 -13.25 -5.19
C ILE A 73 9.49 -11.97 -5.53
N ILE A 74 9.89 -11.27 -6.60
CA ILE A 74 9.24 -10.02 -7.04
C ILE A 74 7.77 -10.27 -7.38
N LYS A 75 7.44 -11.36 -8.08
CA LYS A 75 6.06 -11.71 -8.41
C LYS A 75 5.21 -11.97 -7.16
N ILE A 76 5.78 -12.66 -6.16
CA ILE A 76 5.08 -12.92 -4.90
C ILE A 76 4.80 -11.62 -4.13
N ILE A 77 5.78 -10.72 -4.02
CA ILE A 77 5.62 -9.48 -3.23
C ILE A 77 4.88 -8.37 -3.99
N SER A 78 4.69 -8.48 -5.32
CA SER A 78 4.12 -7.42 -6.15
C SER A 78 2.71 -6.97 -5.71
N PRO A 79 1.76 -7.83 -5.28
CA PRO A 79 0.46 -7.40 -4.79
C PRO A 79 0.56 -6.52 -3.54
N TRP A 80 1.43 -6.89 -2.60
CA TRP A 80 1.71 -6.06 -1.42
C TRP A 80 2.28 -4.71 -1.82
N MET A 81 3.29 -4.69 -2.70
CA MET A 81 3.92 -3.44 -3.14
C MET A 81 2.93 -2.51 -3.86
N ALA A 82 2.02 -3.07 -4.63
CA ALA A 82 0.95 -2.32 -5.28
C ALA A 82 -0.01 -1.67 -4.26
N MET A 83 -0.42 -2.40 -3.23
CA MET A 83 -1.28 -1.86 -2.17
C MET A 83 -0.53 -0.84 -1.30
N MET A 84 0.75 -1.05 -1.01
CA MET A 84 1.62 -0.08 -0.34
C MET A 84 1.69 1.23 -1.14
N PHE A 85 1.90 1.15 -2.46
CA PHE A 85 1.91 2.32 -3.34
C PHE A 85 0.59 3.10 -3.27
N ILE A 86 -0.55 2.43 -3.33
CA ILE A 86 -1.88 3.06 -3.25
C ILE A 86 -2.09 3.72 -1.89
N ALA A 87 -1.87 2.98 -0.81
CA ALA A 87 -2.10 3.46 0.55
C ALA A 87 -1.20 4.65 0.89
N SER A 88 0.09 4.58 0.53
CA SER A 88 1.05 5.67 0.75
C SER A 88 0.69 6.92 -0.06
N SER A 89 0.26 6.76 -1.32
CA SER A 89 -0.17 7.89 -2.16
C SER A 89 -1.40 8.60 -1.61
N LEU A 90 -2.29 7.90 -0.91
CA LEU A 90 -3.53 8.44 -0.35
C LEU A 90 -3.42 8.84 1.13
N SER A 91 -2.26 8.62 1.77
CA SER A 91 -2.08 8.79 3.23
C SER A 91 -2.35 10.20 3.74
N PHE A 92 -2.15 11.23 2.93
CA PHE A 92 -2.40 12.62 3.33
C PHE A 92 -3.88 12.93 3.66
N VAL A 93 -4.81 12.04 3.33
CA VAL A 93 -6.22 12.17 3.77
C VAL A 93 -6.31 12.18 5.30
N PHE A 94 -5.47 11.42 6.00
CA PHE A 94 -5.45 11.38 7.46
C PHE A 94 -4.97 12.70 8.07
N ILE A 95 -4.02 13.37 7.43
CA ILE A 95 -3.58 14.71 7.84
C ILE A 95 -4.71 15.71 7.62
N ARG A 96 -5.37 15.69 6.46
CA ARG A 96 -6.49 16.58 6.14
C ARG A 96 -7.70 16.41 7.05
N LEU A 97 -7.90 15.20 7.59
CA LEU A 97 -8.96 14.86 8.52
C LEU A 97 -8.56 14.98 10.01
N GLU A 98 -7.32 15.44 10.30
CA GLU A 98 -6.77 15.53 11.66
C GLU A 98 -6.76 14.19 12.41
N LYS A 99 -6.45 13.10 11.68
CA LYS A 99 -6.45 11.72 12.17
C LYS A 99 -5.04 11.13 12.36
N GLN A 100 -4.03 11.98 12.60
CA GLN A 100 -2.63 11.56 12.73
C GLN A 100 -2.41 10.63 13.93
N LYS A 101 -3.11 10.87 15.07
CA LYS A 101 -2.98 10.02 16.26
C LYS A 101 -3.48 8.61 16.01
N GLU A 102 -4.65 8.48 15.38
CA GLU A 102 -5.26 7.20 15.08
C GLU A 102 -4.39 6.38 14.10
N ILE A 103 -3.82 7.04 13.09
CA ILE A 103 -2.91 6.39 12.14
C ILE A 103 -1.59 6.00 12.82
N PHE A 104 -1.05 6.80 13.69
CA PHE A 104 0.17 6.47 14.44
C PHE A 104 0.01 5.15 15.24
N PHE A 105 -1.11 4.98 15.96
CA PHE A 105 -1.39 3.71 16.65
C PHE A 105 -1.60 2.55 15.69
N PHE A 106 -2.21 2.80 14.53
CA PHE A 106 -2.37 1.81 13.49
C PHE A 106 -1.01 1.35 12.92
N ASP A 107 -0.06 2.27 12.74
CA ASP A 107 1.30 1.96 12.29
C ASP A 107 2.11 1.19 13.34
N ILE A 108 1.94 1.49 14.64
CA ILE A 108 2.52 0.68 15.72
C ILE A 108 1.95 -0.74 15.67
N PHE A 109 0.64 -0.89 15.52
CA PHE A 109 0.00 -2.20 15.38
C PHE A 109 0.54 -2.96 14.16
N HIS A 110 0.77 -2.27 13.04
CA HIS A 110 1.43 -2.84 11.87
C HIS A 110 2.81 -3.41 12.17
N LEU A 111 3.65 -2.64 12.87
CA LEU A 111 4.98 -3.11 13.27
C LEU A 111 4.91 -4.40 14.10
N VAL A 112 3.99 -4.45 15.06
CA VAL A 112 3.76 -5.66 15.88
C VAL A 112 3.31 -6.84 15.01
N LEU A 113 2.37 -6.62 14.06
CA LEU A 113 1.91 -7.66 13.14
C LEU A 113 3.04 -8.21 12.26
N ILE A 114 3.94 -7.34 11.76
CA ILE A 114 5.10 -7.79 10.98
C ILE A 114 6.00 -8.69 11.83
N LEU A 115 6.32 -8.27 13.06
CA LEU A 115 7.16 -9.05 13.97
C LEU A 115 6.52 -10.41 14.29
N ILE A 116 5.23 -10.44 14.61
CA ILE A 116 4.50 -11.69 14.86
C ILE A 116 4.52 -12.59 13.63
N SER A 117 4.27 -12.01 12.44
CA SER A 117 4.27 -12.73 11.17
C SER A 117 5.61 -13.41 10.88
N LEU A 118 6.71 -12.67 11.07
CA LEU A 118 8.07 -13.18 10.87
C LEU A 118 8.43 -14.27 11.90
N LEU A 119 8.16 -14.03 13.18
CA LEU A 119 8.46 -14.98 14.24
C LEU A 119 7.63 -16.25 14.11
N SER A 120 6.31 -16.13 13.89
CA SER A 120 5.42 -17.27 13.74
C SER A 120 5.82 -18.14 12.55
N SER A 121 6.13 -17.55 11.42
CA SER A 121 6.54 -18.32 10.24
C SER A 121 7.90 -19.00 10.43
N HIS A 122 8.83 -18.36 11.11
CA HIS A 122 10.13 -18.95 11.41
C HIS A 122 10.01 -20.15 12.35
N PHE A 123 9.25 -20.02 13.45
CA PHE A 123 9.15 -21.10 14.45
C PHE A 123 8.20 -22.22 14.06
N LEU A 124 7.14 -21.94 13.29
CA LEU A 124 6.12 -22.94 12.98
C LEU A 124 6.40 -23.73 11.70
N VAL A 125 7.00 -23.10 10.70
CA VAL A 125 7.09 -23.69 9.36
C VAL A 125 8.53 -23.89 8.90
N ASN A 126 9.45 -23.06 9.31
CA ASN A 126 10.88 -23.08 8.94
C ASN A 126 11.14 -23.22 7.42
N ASP A 127 10.22 -22.71 6.58
CA ASP A 127 10.33 -22.65 5.13
C ASP A 127 10.31 -21.20 4.66
N LYS A 128 11.35 -20.79 3.89
CA LYS A 128 11.52 -19.41 3.41
C LYS A 128 10.43 -18.95 2.46
N TRP A 129 9.88 -19.85 1.65
CA TRP A 129 8.85 -19.50 0.67
C TRP A 129 7.50 -19.30 1.36
N ILE A 130 7.15 -20.18 2.29
CA ILE A 130 5.92 -20.05 3.09
C ILE A 130 6.01 -18.78 3.95
N THR A 131 7.18 -18.51 4.54
CA THR A 131 7.42 -17.24 5.26
C THR A 131 7.19 -16.02 4.36
N LEU A 132 7.71 -16.05 3.14
CA LEU A 132 7.53 -14.96 2.17
C LEU A 132 6.06 -14.73 1.83
N TYR A 133 5.30 -15.79 1.53
CA TYR A 133 3.87 -15.70 1.27
C TYR A 133 3.09 -15.17 2.46
N PHE A 134 3.39 -15.66 3.66
CA PHE A 134 2.71 -15.25 4.89
C PHE A 134 2.92 -13.77 5.20
N VAL A 135 4.17 -13.31 5.13
CA VAL A 135 4.52 -11.90 5.32
C VAL A 135 3.87 -11.04 4.25
N THR A 136 3.93 -11.45 2.97
CA THR A 136 3.31 -10.72 1.86
C THR A 136 1.80 -10.58 2.04
N ALA A 137 1.11 -11.66 2.44
CA ALA A 137 -0.33 -11.64 2.68
C ALA A 137 -0.69 -10.71 3.86
N THR A 138 0.07 -10.77 4.95
CA THR A 138 -0.12 -9.89 6.11
C THR A 138 0.03 -8.43 5.72
N GLN A 139 1.07 -8.10 4.97
CA GLN A 139 1.33 -6.74 4.49
C GLN A 139 0.26 -6.25 3.52
N PHE A 140 -0.14 -7.10 2.58
CA PHE A 140 -1.22 -6.78 1.64
C PHE A 140 -2.51 -6.42 2.38
N LEU A 141 -2.93 -7.26 3.31
CA LEU A 141 -4.15 -7.04 4.11
C LEU A 141 -4.06 -5.76 4.94
N PHE A 142 -2.90 -5.47 5.53
CA PHE A 142 -2.70 -4.24 6.29
C PHE A 142 -2.91 -2.99 5.42
N TYR A 143 -2.32 -2.93 4.23
CA TYR A 143 -2.49 -1.77 3.33
C TYR A 143 -3.90 -1.67 2.75
N VAL A 144 -4.59 -2.79 2.51
CA VAL A 144 -6.02 -2.78 2.19
C VAL A 144 -6.82 -2.15 3.33
N LEU A 145 -6.56 -2.56 4.58
CA LEU A 145 -7.21 -1.99 5.77
C LEU A 145 -6.92 -0.50 5.91
N SER A 146 -5.70 -0.04 5.63
CA SER A 146 -5.35 1.38 5.67
C SER A 146 -6.22 2.21 4.71
N VAL A 147 -6.43 1.74 3.48
CA VAL A 147 -7.31 2.39 2.50
C VAL A 147 -8.77 2.40 2.98
N VAL A 148 -9.26 1.29 3.53
CA VAL A 148 -10.63 1.17 4.07
C VAL A 148 -10.84 2.11 5.26
N ILE A 149 -9.87 2.24 6.15
CA ILE A 149 -9.90 3.17 7.30
C ILE A 149 -9.97 4.62 6.81
N GLY A 150 -9.24 4.98 5.76
CA GLY A 150 -9.35 6.30 5.14
C GLY A 150 -10.77 6.62 4.69
N TYR A 151 -11.43 5.68 4.01
CA TYR A 151 -12.84 5.81 3.63
C TYR A 151 -13.79 5.87 4.82
N PHE A 152 -13.54 5.09 5.86
CA PHE A 152 -14.36 5.11 7.08
C PHE A 152 -14.32 6.48 7.74
N PHE A 153 -13.14 7.09 7.89
CA PHE A 153 -13.01 8.43 8.46
C PHE A 153 -13.67 9.50 7.59
N LEU A 154 -13.53 9.45 6.27
CA LEU A 154 -14.21 10.35 5.36
C LEU A 154 -15.74 10.28 5.52
N ASN A 155 -16.31 9.07 5.56
CA ASN A 155 -17.75 8.87 5.72
C ASN A 155 -18.26 9.36 7.09
N ARG A 156 -17.48 9.09 8.15
CA ARG A 156 -17.84 9.51 9.52
C ARG A 156 -17.85 11.04 9.66
N THR A 157 -16.86 11.70 9.03
CA THR A 157 -16.76 13.17 9.09
C THR A 157 -17.90 13.82 8.31
N ILE A 158 -18.26 13.30 7.12
CA ILE A 158 -19.42 13.77 6.35
C ILE A 158 -20.71 13.68 7.16
N LYS A 159 -20.93 12.56 7.86
CA LYS A 159 -22.13 12.41 8.70
C LYS A 159 -22.20 13.45 9.82
N LYS A 160 -21.07 13.77 10.44
CA LYS A 160 -21.02 14.79 11.50
C LYS A 160 -21.33 16.19 10.98
N THR A 161 -20.81 16.56 9.80
CA THR A 161 -21.03 17.89 9.20
C THR A 161 -22.48 18.09 8.74
N ASN A 162 -23.20 17.01 8.40
CA ASN A 162 -24.60 17.10 7.96
C ASN A 162 -25.62 17.09 9.13
N LEU A 163 -25.17 16.83 10.36
CA LEU A 163 -26.01 16.74 11.55
C LEU A 163 -25.87 17.97 12.50
N GLY A 164 -24.94 18.84 12.25
CA GLY A 164 -24.73 20.11 12.98
C GLY A 164 -24.98 21.32 12.11
#